data_09c30ebf9068da1526e5d7f5ab59afe2
#
_entry.id   09c30ebf9068da1526e5d7f5ab59afe2
#
_cell.length_a   1.000
_cell.length_b   1.000
_cell.length_c   1.000
_cell.angle_alpha   90.00
_cell.angle_beta   90.00
_cell.angle_gamma   90.00
#
_symmetry.space_group_name_H-M   'P 1'
#
loop_
_entity.id
_entity.type
_entity.pdbx_description
1 polymer ?
#
loop_
_entity_poly.entity_id
_entity_poly.type
_entity_poly.pdbx_seq_one_letter_code
_entity_poly.pdbx_strand_id
1 'polypeptide(L)'
;NSLYPSIIRAMNMGPETIVGQIKQDATTEMINERINFEKKSPAAAWEGQFSTVEYTEVMRKNRAFNCTVEWTNGTETTHTAAELYGMIFENGSNWGLTANGTIFTFEFEAIIPGLLEKWFAERKQMQGKMRDAIEAGNKTEEAFWAKRQLVKKINLNSLYGALLNPGCRFFDLRIGQSITLTGRTITKHMAAKTNEIITGEYDHTGAGIVYGDTDSVYFSAYPMVKEEVEAGK
;
A
#
# COMPACT_ATOMS: atom_id res chain seq x y z
N ASN A 1 3.68 9.16 8.64
CA ASN A 1 3.16 8.37 9.77
C ASN A 1 1.64 8.09 9.66
N SER A 2 1.14 7.74 8.49
CA SER A 2 -0.27 7.42 8.25
C SER A 2 -0.43 6.57 6.98
N LEU A 3 0.54 5.70 6.66
CA LEU A 3 0.54 4.94 5.41
C LEU A 3 -0.74 4.11 5.29
N TYR A 4 -1.07 3.28 6.27
CA TYR A 4 -2.24 2.41 6.22
C TYR A 4 -3.57 3.17 6.13
N PRO A 5 -3.84 4.19 6.96
CA PRO A 5 -5.02 5.03 6.78
C PRO A 5 -5.09 5.71 5.40
N SER A 6 -3.95 6.10 4.86
CA SER A 6 -3.90 6.72 3.52
C SER A 6 -4.21 5.71 2.41
N ILE A 7 -3.71 4.48 2.52
CA ILE A 7 -4.01 3.40 1.57
C ILE A 7 -5.49 3.05 1.61
N ILE A 8 -6.07 2.87 2.80
CA ILE A 8 -7.49 2.56 2.99
C ILE A 8 -8.35 3.62 2.29
N ARG A 9 -8.01 4.90 2.46
CA ARG A 9 -8.73 6.02 1.82
C ARG A 9 -8.53 6.05 0.32
N ALA A 10 -7.28 5.95 -0.14
CA ALA A 10 -6.93 6.03 -1.56
C ALA A 10 -7.54 4.92 -2.40
N MET A 11 -7.69 3.73 -1.82
CA MET A 11 -8.26 2.56 -2.48
C MET A 11 -9.72 2.31 -2.10
N ASN A 12 -10.35 3.22 -1.38
CA ASN A 12 -11.74 3.14 -0.94
C ASN A 12 -12.09 1.80 -0.27
N MET A 13 -11.21 1.32 0.62
CA MET A 13 -11.29 -0.02 1.20
C MET A 13 -12.35 -0.10 2.30
N GLY A 14 -13.44 -0.79 2.02
CA GLY A 14 -14.48 -1.20 2.93
C GLY A 14 -15.06 -2.54 2.51
N PRO A 15 -15.66 -3.34 3.43
CA PRO A 15 -16.31 -4.60 3.06
C PRO A 15 -17.36 -4.42 1.97
N GLU A 16 -18.06 -3.29 1.97
CA GLU A 16 -19.14 -2.94 1.05
C GLU A 16 -18.65 -2.50 -0.34
N THR A 17 -17.38 -2.17 -0.49
CA THR A 17 -16.78 -1.74 -1.76
C THR A 17 -15.99 -2.83 -2.45
N ILE A 18 -15.88 -4.02 -1.86
CA ILE A 18 -15.25 -5.17 -2.52
C ILE A 18 -16.18 -5.65 -3.64
N VAL A 19 -15.66 -5.68 -4.87
CA VAL A 19 -16.36 -6.17 -6.07
C VAL A 19 -16.00 -7.62 -6.34
N GLY A 20 -14.74 -7.99 -6.13
CA GLY A 20 -14.24 -9.34 -6.34
C GLY A 20 -12.79 -9.49 -5.92
N GLN A 21 -12.25 -10.70 -6.08
CA GLN A 21 -10.86 -11.01 -5.81
C GLN A 21 -10.32 -12.02 -6.82
N ILE A 22 -9.09 -11.81 -7.27
CA ILE A 22 -8.36 -12.79 -8.05
C ILE A 22 -8.01 -13.98 -7.15
N LYS A 23 -8.32 -15.19 -7.58
CA LYS A 23 -8.10 -16.42 -6.80
C LYS A 23 -6.61 -16.73 -6.61
N GLN A 24 -6.31 -17.41 -5.50
CA GLN A 24 -4.93 -17.74 -5.13
C GLN A 24 -4.24 -18.71 -6.09
N ASP A 25 -4.97 -19.53 -6.83
CA ASP A 25 -4.44 -20.41 -7.87
C ASP A 25 -3.69 -19.60 -8.94
N ALA A 26 -4.31 -18.52 -9.44
CA ALA A 26 -3.66 -17.59 -10.35
C ALA A 26 -2.39 -16.96 -9.74
N THR A 27 -2.45 -16.60 -8.47
CA THR A 27 -1.30 -16.09 -7.72
C THR A 27 -0.16 -17.11 -7.66
N THR A 28 -0.47 -18.38 -7.38
CA THR A 28 0.53 -19.46 -7.31
C THR A 28 1.21 -19.69 -8.65
N GLU A 29 0.46 -19.66 -9.74
CA GLU A 29 0.99 -19.80 -11.09
C GLU A 29 1.96 -18.66 -11.43
N MET A 30 1.56 -17.41 -11.16
CA MET A 30 2.41 -16.23 -11.33
C MET A 30 3.71 -16.30 -10.50
N ILE A 31 3.62 -16.78 -9.27
CA ILE A 31 4.78 -16.95 -8.39
C ILE A 31 5.73 -17.99 -8.97
N ASN A 32 5.19 -19.15 -9.40
CA ASN A 32 5.99 -20.24 -9.97
C ASN A 32 6.68 -19.81 -11.27
N GLU A 33 6.00 -19.07 -12.14
CA GLU A 33 6.61 -18.51 -13.34
C GLU A 33 7.75 -17.56 -12.99
N ARG A 34 7.55 -16.66 -12.04
CA ARG A 34 8.59 -15.71 -11.62
C ARG A 34 9.79 -16.41 -10.97
N ILE A 35 9.56 -17.40 -10.12
CA ILE A 35 10.65 -18.20 -9.50
C ILE A 35 11.44 -18.93 -10.58
N ASN A 36 10.77 -19.57 -11.52
CA ASN A 36 11.43 -20.32 -12.61
C ASN A 36 12.19 -19.37 -13.56
N PHE A 37 11.63 -18.21 -13.84
CA PHE A 37 12.27 -17.23 -14.72
C PHE A 37 13.55 -16.64 -14.11
N GLU A 38 13.52 -16.30 -12.84
CA GLU A 38 14.62 -15.60 -12.18
C GLU A 38 15.70 -16.52 -11.61
N LYS A 39 15.48 -17.85 -11.55
CA LYS A 39 16.40 -18.86 -10.96
C LYS A 39 16.98 -18.46 -9.60
N LYS A 40 16.18 -17.80 -8.77
CA LYS A 40 16.65 -17.18 -7.55
C LYS A 40 16.63 -18.13 -6.33
N SER A 41 17.33 -17.70 -5.28
CA SER A 41 17.46 -18.39 -4.00
C SER A 41 16.11 -18.67 -3.32
N PRO A 42 16.04 -19.61 -2.33
CA PRO A 42 14.85 -19.84 -1.52
C PRO A 42 14.28 -18.58 -0.88
N ALA A 43 15.12 -17.60 -0.54
CA ALA A 43 14.69 -16.31 0.00
C ALA A 43 13.93 -15.49 -1.04
N ALA A 44 14.37 -15.50 -2.31
CA ALA A 44 13.66 -14.81 -3.39
C ALA A 44 12.35 -15.51 -3.76
N ALA A 45 12.29 -16.84 -3.65
CA ALA A 45 11.05 -17.61 -3.79
C ALA A 45 10.05 -17.24 -2.69
N TRP A 46 10.52 -17.16 -1.45
CA TRP A 46 9.72 -16.70 -0.32
C TRP A 46 9.23 -15.27 -0.50
N GLU A 47 10.11 -14.38 -0.94
CA GLU A 47 9.74 -13.01 -1.27
C GLU A 47 8.72 -12.94 -2.41
N GLY A 48 8.87 -13.76 -3.43
CA GLY A 48 7.88 -13.95 -4.50
C GLY A 48 6.52 -14.38 -3.95
N GLN A 49 6.49 -15.32 -3.04
CA GLN A 49 5.27 -15.86 -2.44
C GLN A 49 4.46 -14.80 -1.66
N PHE A 50 5.13 -13.81 -1.09
CA PHE A 50 4.48 -12.70 -0.37
C PHE A 50 4.43 -11.38 -1.16
N SER A 51 5.10 -11.30 -2.29
CA SER A 51 5.10 -10.13 -3.15
C SER A 51 4.20 -10.26 -4.37
N THR A 52 3.12 -10.93 -4.25
CA THR A 52 2.04 -10.99 -5.25
C THR A 52 1.43 -9.65 -5.64
N VAL A 53 2.16 -8.76 -5.61
CA VAL A 53 2.01 -7.40 -5.36
C VAL A 53 1.92 -6.57 -6.61
N GLU A 54 2.31 -7.11 -7.67
CA GLU A 54 2.38 -6.35 -8.89
C GLU A 54 1.43 -6.97 -9.92
N TYR A 55 0.20 -7.35 -9.46
CA TYR A 55 -0.82 -7.82 -10.39
C TYR A 55 -0.95 -6.89 -11.58
N THR A 56 -0.96 -5.59 -11.36
CA THR A 56 -1.03 -4.59 -12.43
C THR A 56 0.16 -4.67 -13.38
N GLU A 57 1.36 -4.83 -12.86
CA GLU A 57 2.56 -4.91 -13.68
C GLU A 57 2.67 -6.26 -14.39
N VAL A 58 2.37 -7.36 -13.69
CA VAL A 58 2.37 -8.70 -14.28
C VAL A 58 1.30 -8.82 -15.36
N MET A 59 0.11 -8.32 -15.12
CA MET A 59 -0.96 -8.27 -16.11
C MET A 59 -0.56 -7.48 -17.35
N ARG A 60 0.13 -6.36 -17.16
CA ARG A 60 0.61 -5.54 -18.27
C ARG A 60 1.70 -6.24 -19.07
N LYS A 61 2.59 -6.99 -18.41
CA LYS A 61 3.72 -7.70 -19.04
C LYS A 61 3.32 -9.04 -19.63
N ASN A 62 2.49 -9.82 -18.93
CA ASN A 62 2.08 -11.16 -19.33
C ASN A 62 0.56 -11.20 -19.64
N ARG A 63 0.19 -10.61 -20.76
CA ARG A 63 -1.21 -10.44 -21.17
C ARG A 63 -1.95 -11.74 -21.48
N ALA A 64 -1.25 -12.83 -21.73
CA ALA A 64 -1.82 -14.15 -22.01
C ALA A 64 -2.15 -14.96 -20.73
N PHE A 65 -1.70 -14.51 -19.56
CA PHE A 65 -1.95 -15.17 -18.30
C PHE A 65 -3.45 -15.16 -17.95
N ASN A 66 -3.96 -16.29 -17.47
CA ASN A 66 -5.36 -16.41 -17.08
C ASN A 66 -5.53 -16.10 -15.58
N CYS A 67 -6.50 -15.26 -15.27
CA CYS A 67 -6.90 -14.91 -13.91
C CYS A 67 -8.35 -15.31 -13.68
N THR A 68 -8.62 -16.11 -12.66
CA THR A 68 -9.98 -16.39 -12.21
C THR A 68 -10.35 -15.41 -11.11
N VAL A 69 -11.46 -14.69 -11.30
CA VAL A 69 -11.99 -13.73 -10.34
C VAL A 69 -13.23 -14.33 -9.70
N GLU A 70 -13.23 -14.36 -8.37
CA GLU A 70 -14.40 -14.63 -7.56
C GLU A 70 -15.08 -13.29 -7.25
N TRP A 71 -16.31 -13.12 -7.77
CA TRP A 71 -17.08 -11.91 -7.55
C TRP A 71 -17.90 -11.98 -6.26
N THR A 72 -18.24 -10.84 -5.68
CA THR A 72 -19.03 -10.77 -4.43
C THR A 72 -20.46 -11.32 -4.57
N ASN A 73 -20.98 -11.47 -5.79
CA ASN A 73 -22.26 -12.13 -6.05
C ASN A 73 -22.16 -13.67 -6.04
N GLY A 74 -20.99 -14.25 -5.75
CA GLY A 74 -20.74 -15.68 -5.72
C GLY A 74 -20.48 -16.32 -7.09
N THR A 75 -20.37 -15.54 -8.16
CA THR A 75 -20.00 -16.07 -9.49
C THR A 75 -18.47 -16.05 -9.65
N GLU A 76 -17.95 -16.96 -10.45
CA GLU A 76 -16.56 -17.00 -10.87
C GLU A 76 -16.47 -16.79 -12.38
N THR A 77 -15.50 -15.98 -12.81
CA THR A 77 -15.18 -15.79 -14.22
C THR A 77 -13.67 -15.86 -14.44
N THR A 78 -13.26 -16.47 -15.55
CA THR A 78 -11.85 -16.52 -15.95
C THR A 78 -11.64 -15.59 -17.14
N HIS A 79 -10.64 -14.74 -17.01
CA HIS A 79 -10.24 -13.74 -18.00
C HIS A 79 -8.74 -13.86 -18.27
N THR A 80 -8.33 -13.50 -19.47
CA THR A 80 -6.89 -13.21 -19.66
C THR A 80 -6.48 -11.99 -18.85
N ALA A 81 -5.22 -11.90 -18.48
CA ALA A 81 -4.70 -10.72 -17.77
C ALA A 81 -4.95 -9.42 -18.54
N ALA A 82 -4.95 -9.48 -19.89
CA ALA A 82 -5.26 -8.33 -20.74
C ALA A 82 -6.72 -7.89 -20.64
N GLU A 83 -7.65 -8.83 -20.68
CA GLU A 83 -9.09 -8.55 -20.53
C GLU A 83 -9.38 -7.97 -19.15
N LEU A 84 -8.86 -8.58 -18.09
CA LEU A 84 -9.07 -8.12 -16.73
C LEU A 84 -8.42 -6.72 -16.49
N TYR A 85 -7.25 -6.48 -17.06
CA TYR A 85 -6.61 -5.17 -17.03
C TYR A 85 -7.50 -4.10 -17.72
N GLY A 86 -8.01 -4.44 -18.91
CA GLY A 86 -8.93 -3.57 -19.63
C GLY A 86 -10.20 -3.27 -18.84
N MET A 87 -10.81 -4.29 -18.21
CA MET A 87 -11.98 -4.12 -17.36
C MET A 87 -11.76 -3.18 -16.18
N ILE A 88 -10.60 -3.27 -15.52
CA ILE A 88 -10.30 -2.49 -14.32
C ILE A 88 -9.82 -1.07 -14.66
N PHE A 89 -8.95 -0.92 -15.65
CA PHE A 89 -8.20 0.33 -15.86
C PHE A 89 -8.54 1.10 -17.13
N GLU A 90 -9.11 0.45 -18.15
CA GLU A 90 -9.30 1.07 -19.48
C GLU A 90 -10.77 1.30 -19.83
N ASN A 91 -11.70 0.45 -19.37
CA ASN A 91 -13.10 0.50 -19.76
C ASN A 91 -14.00 1.37 -18.89
N GLY A 92 -13.43 2.19 -18.02
CA GLY A 92 -14.17 3.15 -17.19
C GLY A 92 -15.02 2.53 -16.08
N SER A 93 -14.64 1.34 -15.61
CA SER A 93 -15.39 0.61 -14.56
C SER A 93 -15.30 1.27 -13.17
N ASN A 94 -14.57 2.35 -13.01
CA ASN A 94 -14.36 3.02 -11.72
C ASN A 94 -13.93 2.05 -10.58
N TRP A 95 -13.06 1.10 -10.93
CA TRP A 95 -12.52 0.09 -10.02
C TRP A 95 -11.04 0.33 -9.73
N GLY A 96 -10.58 -0.21 -8.59
CA GLY A 96 -9.16 -0.25 -8.22
C GLY A 96 -8.74 -1.66 -7.84
N LEU A 97 -7.52 -2.04 -8.22
CA LEU A 97 -6.91 -3.33 -7.90
C LEU A 97 -5.84 -3.15 -6.85
N THR A 98 -5.93 -3.91 -5.77
CA THR A 98 -4.93 -3.94 -4.71
C THR A 98 -3.93 -5.06 -4.92
N ALA A 99 -2.84 -4.99 -4.18
CA ALA A 99 -1.70 -5.88 -4.36
C ALA A 99 -2.01 -7.38 -4.17
N ASN A 100 -2.97 -7.73 -3.34
CA ASN A 100 -3.43 -9.12 -3.15
C ASN A 100 -4.50 -9.56 -4.15
N GLY A 101 -4.78 -8.77 -5.19
CA GLY A 101 -5.78 -9.09 -6.19
C GLY A 101 -7.23 -8.77 -5.80
N THR A 102 -7.46 -8.06 -4.71
CA THR A 102 -8.81 -7.61 -4.35
C THR A 102 -9.18 -6.37 -5.16
N ILE A 103 -10.39 -6.38 -5.70
CA ILE A 103 -10.95 -5.31 -6.54
C ILE A 103 -11.95 -4.51 -5.70
N PHE A 104 -11.75 -3.19 -5.63
CA PHE A 104 -12.65 -2.26 -4.94
C PHE A 104 -13.31 -1.31 -5.93
N THR A 105 -14.56 -0.92 -5.66
CA THR A 105 -15.27 0.10 -6.44
C THR A 105 -15.08 1.49 -5.84
N PHE A 106 -15.08 2.51 -6.71
CA PHE A 106 -15.08 3.93 -6.35
C PHE A 106 -16.42 4.61 -6.68
N GLU A 107 -17.47 3.84 -7.00
CA GLU A 107 -18.79 4.39 -7.33
C GLU A 107 -19.44 5.14 -6.17
N PHE A 108 -19.11 4.75 -4.94
CA PHE A 108 -19.54 5.40 -3.70
C PHE A 108 -18.43 5.34 -2.66
N GLU A 109 -18.44 6.26 -1.71
CA GLU A 109 -17.47 6.29 -0.62
C GLU A 109 -17.81 5.23 0.43
N ALA A 110 -16.84 4.38 0.79
CA ALA A 110 -16.98 3.41 1.86
C ALA A 110 -17.01 4.10 3.24
N ILE A 111 -17.67 3.45 4.21
CA ILE A 111 -17.83 3.98 5.57
C ILE A 111 -16.47 4.19 6.26
N ILE A 112 -15.57 3.23 6.12
CA ILE A 112 -14.25 3.27 6.77
C ILE A 112 -13.37 4.39 6.22
N PRO A 113 -13.18 4.56 4.91
CA PRO A 113 -12.53 5.71 4.30
C PRO A 113 -13.09 7.06 4.77
N GLY A 114 -14.42 7.23 4.75
CA GLY A 114 -15.07 8.45 5.21
C GLY A 114 -14.81 8.75 6.70
N LEU A 115 -14.85 7.72 7.54
CA LEU A 115 -14.50 7.86 8.97
C LEU A 115 -13.04 8.28 9.17
N LEU A 116 -12.11 7.68 8.42
CA LEU A 116 -10.68 8.03 8.47
C LEU A 116 -10.43 9.46 7.99
N GLU A 117 -11.13 9.90 6.94
CA GLU A 117 -11.08 11.29 6.46
C GLU A 117 -11.46 12.27 7.56
N LYS A 118 -12.62 12.04 8.20
CA LYS A 118 -13.10 12.85 9.32
C LYS A 118 -12.09 12.89 10.46
N TRP A 119 -11.57 11.74 10.89
CA TRP A 119 -10.60 11.69 12.00
C TRP A 119 -9.28 12.38 11.67
N PHE A 120 -8.86 12.29 10.42
CA PHE A 120 -7.65 12.98 9.96
C PHE A 120 -7.82 14.49 9.93
N ALA A 121 -8.97 14.99 9.46
CA ALA A 121 -9.31 16.41 9.49
C ALA A 121 -9.39 16.95 10.91
N GLU A 122 -10.08 16.24 11.82
CA GLU A 122 -10.16 16.60 13.24
C GLU A 122 -8.76 16.65 13.90
N ARG A 123 -7.91 15.68 13.58
CA ARG A 123 -6.53 15.67 14.08
C ARG A 123 -5.73 16.89 13.60
N LYS A 124 -5.85 17.25 12.32
CA LYS A 124 -5.19 18.45 11.78
C LYS A 124 -5.65 19.73 12.48
N GLN A 125 -6.94 19.86 12.77
CA GLN A 125 -7.46 20.99 13.53
C GLN A 125 -6.87 21.04 14.94
N MET A 126 -6.81 19.89 15.64
CA MET A 126 -6.19 19.81 16.98
C MET A 126 -4.70 20.15 16.95
N GLN A 127 -3.97 19.75 15.92
CA GLN A 127 -2.56 20.12 15.72
C GLN A 127 -2.40 21.63 15.45
N GLY A 128 -3.33 22.26 14.75
CA GLY A 128 -3.38 23.72 14.58
C GLY A 128 -3.49 24.41 15.93
N LYS A 129 -4.54 24.07 16.70
CA LYS A 129 -4.76 24.63 18.04
C LYS A 129 -3.57 24.40 19.00
N MET A 130 -2.91 23.26 18.89
CA MET A 130 -1.69 22.99 19.66
C MET A 130 -0.56 23.97 19.28
N ARG A 131 -0.36 24.25 17.99
CA ARG A 131 0.64 25.24 17.54
C ARG A 131 0.32 26.64 18.01
N ASP A 132 -0.95 27.05 17.89
CA ASP A 132 -1.40 28.36 18.38
C ASP A 132 -1.13 28.54 19.88
N ALA A 133 -1.36 27.45 20.67
CA ALA A 133 -1.06 27.45 22.11
C ALA A 133 0.45 27.52 22.42
N ILE A 134 1.28 26.88 21.61
CA ILE A 134 2.76 26.96 21.70
C ILE A 134 3.22 28.41 21.43
N GLU A 135 2.73 29.02 20.37
CA GLU A 135 3.04 30.40 19.98
C GLU A 135 2.59 31.40 21.04
N ALA A 136 1.43 31.16 21.67
CA ALA A 136 0.94 31.97 22.78
C ALA A 136 1.63 31.69 24.14
N GLY A 137 2.54 30.69 24.21
CA GLY A 137 3.20 30.30 25.46
C GLY A 137 2.27 29.62 26.49
N ASN A 138 1.06 29.19 26.06
CA ASN A 138 0.06 28.59 26.93
C ASN A 138 0.31 27.07 27.10
N LYS A 139 1.12 26.69 28.07
CA LYS A 139 1.50 25.29 28.35
C LYS A 139 0.32 24.39 28.71
N THR A 140 -0.72 24.92 29.31
CA THR A 140 -1.93 24.15 29.69
C THR A 140 -2.71 23.74 28.45
N GLU A 141 -2.97 24.68 27.54
CA GLU A 141 -3.64 24.38 26.25
C GLU A 141 -2.79 23.52 25.33
N GLU A 142 -1.47 23.78 25.26
CA GLU A 142 -0.53 22.93 24.53
C GLU A 142 -0.68 21.46 24.97
N ALA A 143 -0.59 21.18 26.26
CA ALA A 143 -0.72 19.84 26.83
C ALA A 143 -2.11 19.21 26.55
N PHE A 144 -3.17 20.02 26.61
CA PHE A 144 -4.54 19.57 26.34
C PHE A 144 -4.70 19.13 24.87
N TRP A 145 -4.27 19.96 23.93
CA TRP A 145 -4.38 19.63 22.50
C TRP A 145 -3.41 18.54 22.07
N ALA A 146 -2.23 18.47 22.66
CA ALA A 146 -1.26 17.38 22.44
C ALA A 146 -1.86 16.01 22.75
N LYS A 147 -2.54 15.87 23.91
CA LYS A 147 -3.21 14.63 24.31
C LYS A 147 -4.36 14.27 23.35
N ARG A 148 -5.18 15.23 22.95
CA ARG A 148 -6.34 15.00 22.08
C ARG A 148 -5.92 14.57 20.68
N GLN A 149 -4.92 15.24 20.07
CA GLN A 149 -4.42 14.82 18.76
C GLN A 149 -3.75 13.46 18.81
N LEU A 150 -3.13 13.09 19.95
CA LEU A 150 -2.54 11.77 20.15
C LEU A 150 -3.60 10.67 20.17
N VAL A 151 -4.72 10.87 20.85
CA VAL A 151 -5.85 9.92 20.83
C VAL A 151 -6.34 9.69 19.39
N LYS A 152 -6.50 10.77 18.61
CA LYS A 152 -6.88 10.63 17.19
C LYS A 152 -5.83 9.89 16.35
N LYS A 153 -4.53 10.11 16.61
CA LYS A 153 -3.46 9.34 15.98
C LYS A 153 -3.56 7.84 16.30
N ILE A 154 -3.82 7.51 17.57
CA ILE A 154 -4.00 6.12 17.99
C ILE A 154 -5.20 5.51 17.28
N ASN A 155 -6.36 6.17 17.25
CA ASN A 155 -7.55 5.67 16.57
C ASN A 155 -7.32 5.41 15.08
N LEU A 156 -6.66 6.35 14.38
CA LEU A 156 -6.30 6.21 12.97
C LEU A 156 -5.43 4.98 12.71
N ASN A 157 -4.43 4.74 13.57
CA ASN A 157 -3.49 3.64 13.37
C ASN A 157 -4.05 2.28 13.85
N SER A 158 -4.95 2.28 14.84
CA SER A 158 -5.54 1.07 15.41
C SER A 158 -6.64 0.47 14.52
N LEU A 159 -7.23 1.26 13.63
CA LEU A 159 -8.32 0.81 12.77
C LEU A 159 -7.90 -0.38 11.90
N TYR A 160 -6.68 -0.35 11.35
CA TYR A 160 -6.12 -1.47 10.62
C TYR A 160 -6.13 -2.78 11.44
N GLY A 161 -5.70 -2.72 12.70
CA GLY A 161 -5.73 -3.88 13.59
C GLY A 161 -7.15 -4.39 13.87
N ALA A 162 -8.14 -3.50 13.94
CA ALA A 162 -9.54 -3.87 14.09
C ALA A 162 -10.09 -4.61 12.87
N LEU A 163 -9.67 -4.22 11.66
CA LEU A 163 -10.07 -4.90 10.42
C LEU A 163 -9.52 -6.32 10.29
N LEU A 164 -8.44 -6.65 11.02
CA LEU A 164 -7.83 -7.98 11.08
C LEU A 164 -8.26 -8.80 12.31
N ASN A 165 -9.09 -8.25 13.18
CA ASN A 165 -9.58 -8.94 14.36
C ASN A 165 -10.91 -9.66 14.06
N PRO A 166 -10.96 -11.02 14.10
CA PRO A 166 -12.18 -11.78 13.82
C PRO A 166 -13.37 -11.41 14.74
N GLY A 167 -13.10 -10.83 15.92
CA GLY A 167 -14.14 -10.35 16.83
C GLY A 167 -14.77 -9.01 16.44
N CYS A 168 -14.22 -8.32 15.44
CA CYS A 168 -14.75 -7.05 14.96
C CYS A 168 -15.77 -7.25 13.83
N ARG A 169 -16.82 -6.45 13.83
CA ARG A 169 -17.91 -6.52 12.84
C ARG A 169 -17.44 -6.32 11.40
N PHE A 170 -16.40 -5.53 11.19
CA PHE A 170 -15.84 -5.20 9.86
C PHE A 170 -14.60 -6.03 9.51
N PHE A 171 -14.42 -7.16 10.20
CA PHE A 171 -13.33 -8.08 9.90
C PHE A 171 -13.44 -8.60 8.48
N ASP A 172 -12.40 -8.39 7.68
CA ASP A 172 -12.23 -9.01 6.37
C ASP A 172 -10.74 -9.18 6.07
N LEU A 173 -10.31 -10.43 5.94
CA LEU A 173 -8.90 -10.76 5.70
C LEU A 173 -8.39 -10.17 4.38
N ARG A 174 -9.26 -10.07 3.37
CA ARG A 174 -8.91 -9.48 2.06
C ARG A 174 -8.50 -8.02 2.21
N ILE A 175 -9.22 -7.24 3.04
CA ILE A 175 -8.90 -5.84 3.32
C ILE A 175 -7.56 -5.74 4.03
N GLY A 176 -7.35 -6.54 5.07
CA GLY A 176 -6.10 -6.53 5.83
C GLY A 176 -4.89 -6.84 4.96
N GLN A 177 -4.97 -7.85 4.12
CA GLN A 177 -3.93 -8.21 3.14
C GLN A 177 -3.76 -7.11 2.09
N SER A 178 -4.85 -6.53 1.58
CA SER A 178 -4.81 -5.41 0.63
C SER A 178 -4.00 -4.23 1.19
N ILE A 179 -4.22 -3.88 2.45
CA ILE A 179 -3.54 -2.75 3.10
C ILE A 179 -2.04 -3.00 3.22
N THR A 180 -1.65 -4.15 3.77
CA THR A 180 -0.23 -4.45 4.03
C THR A 180 0.56 -4.68 2.76
N LEU A 181 0.03 -5.45 1.82
CA LEU A 181 0.72 -5.75 0.57
C LEU A 181 0.81 -4.52 -0.34
N THR A 182 -0.24 -3.70 -0.41
CA THR A 182 -0.18 -2.42 -1.13
C THR A 182 0.82 -1.46 -0.48
N GLY A 183 0.85 -1.39 0.86
CA GLY A 183 1.84 -0.61 1.59
C GLY A 183 3.28 -1.04 1.28
N ARG A 184 3.52 -2.34 1.28
CA ARG A 184 4.82 -2.90 0.90
C ARG A 184 5.24 -2.52 -0.52
N THR A 185 4.30 -2.57 -1.48
CA THR A 185 4.57 -2.17 -2.87
C THR A 185 4.94 -0.70 -2.97
N ILE A 186 4.19 0.16 -2.29
CA ILE A 186 4.47 1.60 -2.27
C ILE A 186 5.87 1.86 -1.69
N THR A 187 6.24 1.20 -0.60
CA THR A 187 7.56 1.36 0.02
C THR A 187 8.68 0.86 -0.90
N LYS A 188 8.50 -0.29 -1.56
CA LYS A 188 9.45 -0.80 -2.55
C LYS A 188 9.58 0.15 -3.75
N HIS A 189 8.47 0.66 -4.27
CA HIS A 189 8.48 1.64 -5.36
C HIS A 189 9.20 2.93 -4.96
N MET A 190 8.96 3.44 -3.76
CA MET A 190 9.64 4.61 -3.22
C MET A 190 11.15 4.36 -3.12
N ALA A 191 11.58 3.19 -2.61
CA ALA A 191 12.99 2.81 -2.55
C ALA A 191 13.61 2.74 -3.94
N ALA A 192 12.96 2.04 -4.90
CA ALA A 192 13.46 1.91 -6.26
C ALA A 192 13.58 3.27 -6.98
N LYS A 193 12.60 4.16 -6.80
CA LYS A 193 12.67 5.52 -7.35
C LYS A 193 13.75 6.37 -6.70
N THR A 194 13.97 6.22 -5.40
CA THR A 194 15.07 6.88 -4.70
C THR A 194 16.42 6.39 -5.22
N ASN A 195 16.58 5.07 -5.38
CA ASN A 195 17.81 4.51 -5.94
C ASN A 195 18.03 4.96 -7.39
N GLU A 196 16.97 5.01 -8.22
CA GLU A 196 17.05 5.50 -9.60
C GLU A 196 17.57 6.95 -9.66
N ILE A 197 17.17 7.81 -8.75
CA ILE A 197 17.66 9.19 -8.66
C ILE A 197 19.15 9.21 -8.28
N ILE A 198 19.58 8.31 -7.40
CA ILE A 198 20.96 8.28 -6.85
C ILE A 198 21.93 7.60 -7.82
N THR A 199 21.53 6.49 -8.43
CA THR A 199 22.41 5.60 -9.21
C THR A 199 22.05 5.48 -10.68
N GLY A 200 20.88 5.94 -11.10
CA GLY A 200 20.34 5.73 -12.45
C GLY A 200 19.60 4.39 -12.61
N GLU A 201 19.59 3.52 -11.59
CA GLU A 201 19.00 2.18 -11.65
C GLU A 201 17.71 2.09 -10.81
N TYR A 202 16.62 1.63 -11.43
CA TYR A 202 15.36 1.36 -10.74
C TYR A 202 15.43 0.02 -10.01
N ASP A 203 15.98 0.04 -8.78
CA ASP A 203 16.13 -1.14 -7.91
C ASP A 203 15.89 -0.77 -6.44
N HIS A 204 14.93 -1.41 -5.79
CA HIS A 204 14.59 -1.15 -4.39
C HIS A 204 15.63 -1.72 -3.39
N THR A 205 16.59 -2.50 -3.86
CA THR A 205 17.73 -3.05 -3.11
C THR A 205 19.06 -2.50 -3.59
N GLY A 206 19.05 -1.48 -4.45
CA GLY A 206 20.24 -0.91 -5.06
C GLY A 206 21.17 -0.21 -4.07
N ALA A 207 22.36 0.14 -4.55
CA ALA A 207 23.47 0.65 -3.71
C ALA A 207 23.16 1.94 -2.95
N GLY A 208 22.17 2.72 -3.40
CA GLY A 208 21.72 3.93 -2.71
C GLY A 208 20.80 3.65 -1.52
N ILE A 209 20.26 2.43 -1.37
CA ILE A 209 19.29 2.08 -0.32
C ILE A 209 20.00 1.40 0.84
N VAL A 210 19.86 1.98 2.03
CA VAL A 210 20.49 1.48 3.27
C VAL A 210 19.51 0.57 4.04
N TYR A 211 18.25 1.02 4.19
CA TYR A 211 17.24 0.32 4.98
C TYR A 211 15.83 0.82 4.64
N GLY A 212 14.85 -0.02 4.79
CA GLY A 212 13.43 0.33 4.67
C GLY A 212 12.60 -0.34 5.75
N ASP A 213 11.62 0.37 6.28
CA ASP A 213 10.68 -0.15 7.28
C ASP A 213 9.29 0.47 7.07
N THR A 214 8.30 -0.38 6.95
CA THR A 214 6.86 -0.09 6.86
C THR A 214 6.49 1.09 5.93
N ASP A 215 6.83 2.32 6.33
CA ASP A 215 6.49 3.58 5.64
C ASP A 215 7.70 4.54 5.49
N SER A 216 8.91 4.01 5.62
CA SER A 216 10.14 4.80 5.51
C SER A 216 11.22 4.07 4.71
N VAL A 217 12.02 4.86 3.99
CA VAL A 217 13.21 4.40 3.28
C VAL A 217 14.40 5.27 3.72
N TYR A 218 15.47 4.62 4.11
CA TYR A 218 16.75 5.26 4.42
C TYR A 218 17.69 5.04 3.25
N PHE A 219 18.31 6.09 2.81
CA PHE A 219 19.20 6.05 1.65
C PHE A 219 20.51 6.81 1.94
N SER A 220 21.53 6.51 1.16
CA SER A 220 22.81 7.20 1.16
C SER A 220 22.99 7.96 -0.15
N ALA A 221 23.32 9.22 -0.08
CA ALA A 221 23.73 10.02 -1.23
C ALA A 221 25.20 9.80 -1.63
N TYR A 222 25.96 8.96 -0.89
CA TYR A 222 27.36 8.69 -1.16
C TYR A 222 27.66 8.31 -2.61
N PRO A 223 26.87 7.45 -3.29
CA PRO A 223 27.11 7.12 -4.70
C PRO A 223 27.13 8.34 -5.63
N MET A 224 26.38 9.41 -5.30
CA MET A 224 26.33 10.64 -6.10
C MET A 224 27.55 11.52 -5.93
N VAL A 225 28.19 11.49 -4.75
CA VAL A 225 29.31 12.36 -4.39
C VAL A 225 30.62 11.60 -4.19
N LYS A 226 30.65 10.32 -4.54
CA LYS A 226 31.78 9.42 -4.29
C LYS A 226 33.08 9.97 -4.85
N GLU A 227 33.09 10.42 -6.10
CA GLU A 227 34.30 10.96 -6.76
C GLU A 227 34.79 12.24 -6.08
N GLU A 228 33.88 13.09 -5.59
CA GLU A 228 34.23 14.33 -4.90
C GLU A 228 34.82 14.04 -3.52
N VAL A 229 34.22 13.09 -2.78
CA VAL A 229 34.69 12.67 -1.46
C VAL A 229 36.04 11.97 -1.56
N GLU A 230 36.25 11.08 -2.53
CA GLU A 230 37.51 10.37 -2.75
C GLU A 230 38.61 11.33 -3.27
N ALA A 231 38.25 12.42 -3.94
CA ALA A 231 39.16 13.50 -4.35
C ALA A 231 39.48 14.50 -3.22
N GLY A 232 38.91 14.31 -2.00
CA GLY A 232 39.15 15.19 -0.84
C GLY A 232 38.47 16.56 -0.95
N LYS A 233 37.36 16.64 -1.67
CA LYS A 233 36.55 17.86 -1.84
C LYS A 233 35.30 17.85 -0.93
#